data_5b6294cc579d0689d72e2de63560a23e
#
_entry.id   5b6294cc579d0689d72e2de63560a23e
#
_cell.length_a   1.000
_cell.length_b   1.000
_cell.length_c   1.000
_cell.angle_alpha   90.00
_cell.angle_beta   90.00
_cell.angle_gamma   90.00
#
_symmetry.space_group_name_H-M   'P 1'
#
loop_
_entity.id
_entity.type
_entity.pdbx_description
1 polymer ?
#
loop_
_entity_poly.entity_id
_entity_poly.type
_entity_poly.pdbx_seq_one_letter_code
_entity_poly.pdbx_strand_id
1 'polypeptide(L)'
;MNRKGVCYDVGAVMGFNWRPVFDPKIVQRELEIIKNDLHCNAVIITALDVGRIVTAATAALEEGLEVWLSPLLWDKSEDETVAYLAKAAGRLEALRKRWPDKVVLSVGGESTLFMQGILPGKNIIQRLRSPKFRASFMSGEHNAPLNAFLGKAVAAVRKEFKGKLTYHSLIWEKVDWSLFDYVGVDHYRATDIEDKYVGMLKPLFDSGKPVVVTEFGYGTYQSDGKLVKVLLGGGDVDWKSQFFHTLPVVGRFVRPKVRVIHPRDEAWQARKVVETLEILDAAGVDGAFVSQFESQINP
;
A
#
# COMPACT_ATOMS: atom_id res chain seq x y z
N MET A 1 -3.64 6.40 19.19
CA MET A 1 -3.60 5.55 17.97
C MET A 1 -3.66 4.08 18.36
N ASN A 2 -4.63 3.32 17.80
CA ASN A 2 -4.87 1.91 18.14
C ASN A 2 -3.98 0.94 17.35
N ARG A 3 -3.63 1.29 16.11
CA ARG A 3 -2.85 0.46 15.19
C ARG A 3 -1.53 1.13 14.85
N LYS A 4 -0.44 0.44 15.13
CA LYS A 4 0.93 0.86 14.80
C LYS A 4 1.57 -0.27 14.01
N GLY A 5 1.88 -0.04 12.75
CA GLY A 5 2.31 -1.12 11.86
C GLY A 5 3.25 -0.70 10.74
N VAL A 6 3.55 -1.67 9.92
CA VAL A 6 4.35 -1.51 8.70
C VAL A 6 3.66 -2.20 7.51
N CYS A 7 3.95 -1.74 6.31
CA CYS A 7 3.60 -2.45 5.09
C CYS A 7 4.65 -3.53 4.82
N TYR A 8 4.19 -4.73 4.54
CA TYR A 8 5.01 -5.90 4.30
C TYR A 8 4.67 -6.53 2.95
N ASP A 9 5.52 -6.30 1.97
CA ASP A 9 5.36 -6.84 0.62
C ASP A 9 5.90 -8.27 0.55
N VAL A 10 5.05 -9.21 0.16
CA VAL A 10 5.42 -10.62 -0.03
C VAL A 10 5.32 -11.05 -1.50
N GLY A 11 5.25 -10.10 -2.43
CA GLY A 11 5.29 -10.33 -3.87
C GLY A 11 4.22 -9.59 -4.66
N ALA A 12 4.12 -8.28 -4.48
CA ALA A 12 3.38 -7.42 -5.40
C ALA A 12 4.07 -7.42 -6.78
N VAL A 13 3.27 -7.28 -7.85
CA VAL A 13 3.76 -7.34 -9.22
C VAL A 13 3.27 -6.15 -10.02
N MET A 14 4.19 -5.22 -10.30
CA MET A 14 3.96 -4.07 -11.18
C MET A 14 5.01 -4.08 -12.28
N GLY A 15 4.73 -4.82 -13.38
CA GLY A 15 5.71 -5.07 -14.45
C GLY A 15 6.78 -6.10 -14.08
N PHE A 16 7.16 -6.21 -12.81
CA PHE A 16 8.04 -7.23 -12.23
C PHE A 16 7.60 -7.53 -10.79
N ASN A 17 8.05 -8.66 -10.25
CA ASN A 17 7.76 -9.05 -8.87
C ASN A 17 8.70 -8.30 -7.91
N TRP A 18 8.14 -7.58 -6.94
CA TRP A 18 8.89 -6.78 -5.96
C TRP A 18 9.61 -7.66 -4.93
N ARG A 19 9.11 -8.88 -4.70
CA ARG A 19 9.75 -9.89 -3.85
C ARG A 19 9.88 -11.21 -4.64
N PRO A 20 10.91 -11.35 -5.48
CA PRO A 20 11.07 -12.53 -6.34
C PRO A 20 11.33 -13.81 -5.54
N VAL A 21 12.02 -13.71 -4.40
CA VAL A 21 12.28 -14.84 -3.49
C VAL A 21 11.24 -14.83 -2.37
N PHE A 22 10.55 -15.96 -2.19
CA PHE A 22 9.62 -16.16 -1.09
C PHE A 22 9.97 -17.45 -0.34
N ASP A 23 10.53 -17.28 0.84
CA ASP A 23 10.84 -18.37 1.77
C ASP A 23 10.00 -18.17 3.05
N PRO A 24 9.08 -19.11 3.39
CA PRO A 24 8.27 -19.02 4.59
C PRO A 24 9.06 -18.85 5.90
N LYS A 25 10.29 -19.38 5.98
CA LYS A 25 11.15 -19.24 7.17
C LYS A 25 11.67 -17.80 7.31
N ILE A 26 12.03 -17.17 6.18
CA ILE A 26 12.41 -15.75 6.18
C ILE A 26 11.21 -14.90 6.55
N VAL A 27 10.04 -15.16 5.96
CA VAL A 27 8.79 -14.47 6.28
C VAL A 27 8.46 -14.55 7.78
N GLN A 28 8.57 -15.74 8.37
CA GLN A 28 8.36 -15.92 9.82
C GLN A 28 9.31 -15.04 10.62
N ARG A 29 10.62 -15.09 10.30
CA ARG A 29 11.65 -14.28 11.00
C ARG A 29 11.40 -12.77 10.87
N GLU A 30 11.00 -12.31 9.71
CA GLU A 30 10.69 -10.89 9.47
C GLU A 30 9.46 -10.44 10.28
N LEU A 31 8.43 -11.28 10.37
CA LEU A 31 7.24 -10.99 11.18
C LEU A 31 7.55 -10.99 12.69
N GLU A 32 8.44 -11.84 13.16
CA GLU A 32 8.98 -11.77 14.53
C GLU A 32 9.68 -10.45 14.80
N ILE A 33 10.50 -9.93 13.86
CA ILE A 33 11.14 -8.61 13.96
C ILE A 33 10.08 -7.51 13.98
N ILE A 34 9.10 -7.56 13.08
CA ILE A 34 7.99 -6.58 13.04
C ILE A 34 7.26 -6.54 14.38
N LYS A 35 6.99 -7.70 14.97
CA LYS A 35 6.30 -7.80 16.25
C LYS A 35 7.14 -7.38 17.44
N ASN A 36 8.36 -7.93 17.54
CA ASN A 36 9.14 -7.89 18.79
C ASN A 36 10.14 -6.73 18.80
N ASP A 37 10.80 -6.45 17.67
CA ASP A 37 11.83 -5.42 17.61
C ASP A 37 11.24 -4.04 17.22
N LEU A 38 10.27 -4.02 16.29
CA LEU A 38 9.57 -2.79 15.90
C LEU A 38 8.33 -2.50 16.76
N HIS A 39 7.96 -3.42 17.66
CA HIS A 39 6.80 -3.28 18.54
C HIS A 39 5.47 -2.97 17.80
N CYS A 40 5.33 -3.45 16.58
CA CYS A 40 4.09 -3.32 15.85
C CYS A 40 2.99 -4.21 16.44
N ASN A 41 1.74 -3.76 16.34
CA ASN A 41 0.56 -4.55 16.70
C ASN A 41 -0.32 -4.90 15.49
N ALA A 42 0.03 -4.36 14.32
CA ALA A 42 -0.66 -4.61 13.06
C ALA A 42 0.35 -4.65 11.89
N VAL A 43 -0.03 -5.29 10.78
CA VAL A 43 0.76 -5.35 9.54
C VAL A 43 -0.15 -5.35 8.33
N ILE A 44 0.19 -4.55 7.29
CA ILE A 44 -0.42 -4.66 5.96
C ILE A 44 0.39 -5.67 5.16
N ILE A 45 -0.25 -6.72 4.65
CA ILE A 45 0.41 -7.77 3.84
C ILE A 45 -0.07 -7.65 2.40
N THR A 46 0.87 -7.36 1.51
CA THR A 46 0.61 -7.06 0.10
C THR A 46 1.24 -8.11 -0.82
N ALA A 47 0.49 -8.63 -1.78
CA ALA A 47 1.00 -9.45 -2.88
C ALA A 47 -0.02 -9.60 -4.02
N LEU A 48 0.47 -10.06 -5.18
CA LEU A 48 -0.39 -10.60 -6.25
C LEU A 48 -0.83 -12.05 -5.94
N ASP A 49 0.08 -12.88 -5.42
CA ASP A 49 -0.20 -14.27 -5.09
C ASP A 49 -0.88 -14.39 -3.74
N VAL A 50 -2.17 -14.73 -3.77
CA VAL A 50 -2.98 -14.92 -2.57
C VAL A 50 -2.45 -16.06 -1.66
N GLY A 51 -1.73 -17.04 -2.22
CA GLY A 51 -1.09 -18.10 -1.43
C GLY A 51 0.02 -17.54 -0.54
N ARG A 52 0.84 -16.61 -1.06
CA ARG A 52 1.85 -15.90 -0.27
C ARG A 52 1.21 -15.05 0.82
N ILE A 53 0.10 -14.35 0.50
CA ILE A 53 -0.67 -13.58 1.51
C ILE A 53 -1.14 -14.51 2.63
N VAL A 54 -1.74 -15.67 2.29
CA VAL A 54 -2.23 -16.64 3.30
C VAL A 54 -1.09 -17.12 4.19
N THR A 55 0.06 -17.47 3.61
CA THR A 55 1.23 -17.93 4.37
C THR A 55 1.74 -16.86 5.34
N ALA A 56 1.98 -15.66 4.85
CA ALA A 56 2.48 -14.55 5.67
C ALA A 56 1.44 -14.11 6.72
N ALA A 57 0.16 -14.02 6.34
CA ALA A 57 -0.90 -13.66 7.27
C ALA A 57 -1.09 -14.69 8.39
N THR A 58 -0.95 -15.98 8.07
CA THR A 58 -1.01 -17.03 9.10
C THR A 58 0.09 -16.81 10.13
N ALA A 59 1.34 -16.64 9.69
CA ALA A 59 2.47 -16.38 10.57
C ALA A 59 2.26 -15.10 11.41
N ALA A 60 1.82 -14.00 10.80
CA ALA A 60 1.55 -12.76 11.50
C ALA A 60 0.45 -12.89 12.57
N LEU A 61 -0.61 -13.62 12.26
CA LEU A 61 -1.73 -13.88 13.18
C LEU A 61 -1.31 -14.78 14.34
N GLU A 62 -0.43 -15.75 14.11
CA GLU A 62 0.15 -16.62 15.14
C GLU A 62 1.06 -15.83 16.09
N GLU A 63 1.77 -14.78 15.59
CA GLU A 63 2.50 -13.80 16.40
C GLU A 63 1.57 -12.79 17.11
N GLY A 64 0.25 -12.86 16.90
CA GLY A 64 -0.74 -12.00 17.54
C GLY A 64 -0.92 -10.63 16.89
N LEU A 65 -0.38 -10.40 15.70
CA LEU A 65 -0.60 -9.18 14.93
C LEU A 65 -2.04 -9.12 14.38
N GLU A 66 -2.60 -7.92 14.26
CA GLU A 66 -3.75 -7.65 13.39
C GLU A 66 -3.25 -7.59 11.94
N VAL A 67 -3.92 -8.26 11.00
CA VAL A 67 -3.51 -8.28 9.61
C VAL A 67 -4.48 -7.53 8.70
N TRP A 68 -3.94 -6.68 7.86
CA TRP A 68 -4.64 -5.96 6.79
C TRP A 68 -4.20 -6.57 5.47
N LEU A 69 -5.07 -7.35 4.86
CA LEU A 69 -4.76 -8.13 3.66
C LEU A 69 -5.00 -7.28 2.42
N SER A 70 -3.96 -7.08 1.63
CA SER A 70 -3.97 -6.24 0.44
C SER A 70 -3.60 -7.03 -0.82
N PRO A 71 -4.53 -7.82 -1.38
CA PRO A 71 -4.33 -8.46 -2.66
C PRO A 71 -4.32 -7.39 -3.77
N LEU A 72 -3.19 -7.25 -4.48
CA LEU A 72 -3.02 -6.23 -5.52
C LEU A 72 -2.89 -6.85 -6.90
N LEU A 73 -3.71 -6.34 -7.82
CA LEU A 73 -3.65 -6.63 -9.24
C LEU A 73 -3.53 -5.30 -9.99
N TRP A 74 -2.37 -5.07 -10.63
CA TRP A 74 -2.09 -3.82 -11.31
C TRP A 74 -2.16 -3.96 -12.83
N ASP A 75 -2.47 -2.82 -13.49
CA ASP A 75 -2.52 -2.69 -14.95
C ASP A 75 -3.51 -3.67 -15.63
N LYS A 76 -4.61 -3.98 -14.93
CA LYS A 76 -5.70 -4.83 -15.44
C LYS A 76 -6.99 -4.05 -15.56
N SER A 77 -7.93 -4.61 -16.33
CA SER A 77 -9.27 -4.05 -16.48
C SER A 77 -10.09 -4.14 -15.20
N GLU A 78 -11.18 -3.41 -15.13
CA GLU A 78 -12.14 -3.44 -14.03
C GLU A 78 -12.64 -4.88 -13.78
N ASP A 79 -13.10 -5.59 -14.85
CA ASP A 79 -13.65 -6.93 -14.71
C ASP A 79 -12.62 -7.94 -14.20
N GLU A 80 -11.38 -7.89 -14.72
CA GLU A 80 -10.28 -8.72 -14.24
C GLU A 80 -9.98 -8.45 -12.76
N THR A 81 -10.00 -7.17 -12.37
CA THR A 81 -9.70 -6.76 -10.99
C THR A 81 -10.81 -7.20 -10.04
N VAL A 82 -12.07 -7.00 -10.38
CA VAL A 82 -13.23 -7.47 -9.59
C VAL A 82 -13.22 -8.98 -9.42
N ALA A 83 -12.98 -9.73 -10.51
CA ALA A 83 -12.92 -11.19 -10.45
C ALA A 83 -11.76 -11.69 -9.56
N TYR A 84 -10.58 -11.04 -9.67
CA TYR A 84 -9.43 -11.35 -8.83
C TYR A 84 -9.71 -11.10 -7.36
N LEU A 85 -10.26 -9.93 -6.99
CA LEU A 85 -10.58 -9.56 -5.61
C LEU A 85 -11.62 -10.51 -5.00
N ALA A 86 -12.67 -10.88 -5.74
CA ALA A 86 -13.66 -11.84 -5.28
C ALA A 86 -13.03 -13.23 -5.01
N LYS A 87 -12.17 -13.71 -5.92
CA LYS A 87 -11.44 -14.97 -5.73
C LYS A 87 -10.49 -14.92 -4.54
N ALA A 88 -9.78 -13.82 -4.35
CA ALA A 88 -8.93 -13.59 -3.19
C ALA A 88 -9.74 -13.62 -1.89
N ALA A 89 -10.86 -12.89 -1.86
CA ALA A 89 -11.77 -12.81 -0.71
C ALA A 89 -12.23 -14.19 -0.24
N GLY A 90 -12.62 -15.09 -1.17
CA GLY A 90 -13.02 -16.46 -0.82
C GLY A 90 -11.91 -17.28 -0.15
N ARG A 91 -10.66 -17.10 -0.58
CA ARG A 91 -9.50 -17.76 0.06
C ARG A 91 -9.15 -17.16 1.42
N LEU A 92 -9.31 -15.85 1.58
CA LEU A 92 -8.95 -15.12 2.79
C LEU A 92 -10.02 -15.22 3.90
N GLU A 93 -11.25 -15.61 3.57
CA GLU A 93 -12.32 -15.82 4.53
C GLU A 93 -11.98 -16.92 5.56
N ALA A 94 -11.15 -17.90 5.20
CA ALA A 94 -10.70 -18.94 6.12
C ALA A 94 -9.86 -18.34 7.26
N LEU A 95 -9.00 -17.36 6.97
CA LEU A 95 -8.22 -16.64 7.99
C LEU A 95 -9.14 -15.85 8.92
N ARG A 96 -10.11 -15.10 8.35
CA ARG A 96 -11.07 -14.34 9.14
C ARG A 96 -11.89 -15.25 10.06
N LYS A 97 -12.31 -16.43 9.61
CA LYS A 97 -13.05 -17.38 10.45
C LYS A 97 -12.22 -17.88 11.63
N ARG A 98 -10.93 -18.10 11.45
CA ARG A 98 -10.02 -18.54 12.51
C ARG A 98 -9.64 -17.40 13.46
N TRP A 99 -9.55 -16.16 12.96
CA TRP A 99 -9.20 -14.95 13.72
C TRP A 99 -10.16 -13.79 13.41
N PRO A 100 -11.42 -13.84 13.91
CA PRO A 100 -12.51 -12.97 13.44
C PRO A 100 -12.24 -11.46 13.60
N ASP A 101 -11.55 -11.06 14.67
CA ASP A 101 -11.31 -9.64 15.01
C ASP A 101 -9.94 -9.14 14.59
N LYS A 102 -9.13 -9.98 13.94
CA LYS A 102 -7.74 -9.70 13.58
C LYS A 102 -7.50 -9.51 12.08
N VAL A 103 -8.55 -9.64 11.26
CA VAL A 103 -8.41 -9.66 9.80
C VAL A 103 -9.26 -8.58 9.15
N VAL A 104 -8.60 -7.68 8.44
CA VAL A 104 -9.22 -6.65 7.58
C VAL A 104 -8.82 -6.94 6.14
N LEU A 105 -9.74 -6.82 5.18
CA LEU A 105 -9.46 -7.00 3.76
C LEU A 105 -9.54 -5.66 3.02
N SER A 106 -8.49 -5.30 2.31
CA SER A 106 -8.50 -4.17 1.38
C SER A 106 -9.10 -4.60 0.03
N VAL A 107 -10.01 -3.77 -0.47
CA VAL A 107 -10.63 -3.93 -1.79
C VAL A 107 -9.82 -3.15 -2.84
N GLY A 108 -8.51 -3.39 -2.85
CA GLY A 108 -7.55 -2.72 -3.71
C GLY A 108 -6.89 -1.49 -3.05
N GLY A 109 -6.03 -0.85 -3.81
CA GLY A 109 -5.33 0.38 -3.40
C GLY A 109 -4.99 1.22 -4.61
N GLU A 110 -5.07 2.55 -4.47
CA GLU A 110 -4.66 3.55 -5.47
C GLU A 110 -5.18 3.24 -6.89
N SER A 111 -6.42 2.76 -6.99
CA SER A 111 -6.97 2.20 -8.24
C SER A 111 -7.04 3.21 -9.38
N THR A 112 -7.10 4.50 -9.06
CA THR A 112 -7.01 5.57 -10.06
C THR A 112 -5.69 5.50 -10.83
N LEU A 113 -4.60 5.13 -10.16
CA LEU A 113 -3.27 4.97 -10.78
C LEU A 113 -3.03 3.55 -11.31
N PHE A 114 -3.43 2.53 -10.56
CA PHE A 114 -2.98 1.16 -10.81
C PHE A 114 -3.96 0.31 -11.61
N MET A 115 -5.23 0.71 -11.77
CA MET A 115 -6.20 0.00 -12.60
C MET A 115 -6.38 0.67 -13.97
N GLN A 116 -6.70 -0.10 -15.00
CA GLN A 116 -7.12 0.44 -16.31
C GLN A 116 -8.57 0.93 -16.25
N GLY A 117 -8.88 1.94 -17.04
CA GLY A 117 -10.27 2.39 -17.25
C GLY A 117 -10.66 3.64 -16.46
N ILE A 118 -9.99 4.01 -15.38
CA ILE A 118 -10.23 5.27 -14.64
C ILE A 118 -9.49 6.42 -15.32
N LEU A 119 -8.18 6.28 -15.48
CA LEU A 119 -7.36 7.22 -16.24
C LEU A 119 -6.90 6.62 -17.57
N PRO A 120 -6.70 7.43 -18.64
CA PRO A 120 -6.20 6.94 -19.90
C PRO A 120 -4.79 6.38 -19.80
N GLY A 121 -4.57 5.14 -20.22
CA GLY A 121 -3.27 4.47 -20.29
C GLY A 121 -3.34 3.00 -19.93
N LYS A 122 -2.58 2.16 -20.66
CA LYS A 122 -2.55 0.70 -20.46
C LYS A 122 -1.71 0.28 -19.24
N ASN A 123 -0.83 1.14 -18.78
CA ASN A 123 0.01 0.91 -17.59
C ASN A 123 0.22 2.22 -16.82
N ILE A 124 0.73 2.11 -15.59
CA ILE A 124 0.92 3.25 -14.70
C ILE A 124 1.77 4.36 -15.33
N ILE A 125 2.82 4.03 -16.08
CA ILE A 125 3.71 5.02 -16.70
C ILE A 125 2.93 5.85 -17.74
N GLN A 126 2.09 5.20 -18.54
CA GLN A 126 1.24 5.89 -19.51
C GLN A 126 0.18 6.76 -18.83
N ARG A 127 -0.43 6.29 -17.73
CA ARG A 127 -1.40 7.06 -16.95
C ARG A 127 -0.77 8.31 -16.35
N LEU A 128 0.39 8.19 -15.68
CA LEU A 128 1.13 9.33 -15.09
C LEU A 128 1.60 10.34 -16.13
N ARG A 129 1.93 9.90 -17.35
CA ARG A 129 2.36 10.77 -18.47
C ARG A 129 1.18 11.34 -19.26
N SER A 130 -0.04 10.88 -19.01
CA SER A 130 -1.21 11.38 -19.72
C SER A 130 -1.45 12.86 -19.41
N PRO A 131 -1.68 13.72 -20.41
CA PRO A 131 -2.12 15.09 -20.16
C PRO A 131 -3.39 15.18 -19.32
N LYS A 132 -4.26 14.16 -19.40
CA LYS A 132 -5.48 14.06 -18.61
C LYS A 132 -5.23 13.72 -17.13
N PHE A 133 -4.06 13.21 -16.75
CA PHE A 133 -3.76 12.89 -15.34
C PHE A 133 -3.91 14.14 -14.47
N ARG A 134 -3.18 15.21 -14.79
CA ARG A 134 -3.24 16.45 -14.02
C ARG A 134 -4.62 17.12 -14.09
N ALA A 135 -5.24 17.12 -15.28
CA ALA A 135 -6.58 17.69 -15.46
C ALA A 135 -7.62 16.96 -14.62
N SER A 136 -7.63 15.62 -14.65
CA SER A 136 -8.54 14.78 -13.87
C SER A 136 -8.32 14.92 -12.36
N PHE A 137 -7.07 15.04 -11.93
CA PHE A 137 -6.72 15.35 -10.54
C PHE A 137 -7.35 16.68 -10.07
N MET A 138 -7.26 17.72 -10.90
CA MET A 138 -7.80 19.04 -10.57
C MET A 138 -9.33 19.11 -10.65
N SER A 139 -9.94 18.42 -11.62
CA SER A 139 -11.40 18.43 -11.83
C SER A 139 -12.15 17.42 -10.95
N GLY A 140 -11.48 16.36 -10.50
CA GLY A 140 -12.09 15.24 -9.78
C GLY A 140 -12.87 14.26 -10.68
N GLU A 141 -12.73 14.33 -12.00
CA GLU A 141 -13.42 13.43 -12.95
C GLU A 141 -13.16 11.94 -12.70
N HIS A 142 -12.00 11.59 -12.11
CA HIS A 142 -11.64 10.21 -11.75
C HIS A 142 -12.51 9.64 -10.64
N ASN A 143 -13.16 10.46 -9.80
CA ASN A 143 -13.88 9.98 -8.63
C ASN A 143 -15.14 9.19 -8.98
N ALA A 144 -15.88 9.57 -10.02
CA ALA A 144 -17.10 8.87 -10.43
C ALA A 144 -16.79 7.43 -10.91
N PRO A 145 -15.88 7.20 -11.89
CA PRO A 145 -15.51 5.84 -12.28
C PRO A 145 -14.84 5.04 -11.18
N LEU A 146 -14.04 5.67 -10.29
CA LEU A 146 -13.46 5.01 -9.13
C LEU A 146 -14.56 4.45 -8.21
N ASN A 147 -15.54 5.27 -7.82
CA ASN A 147 -16.61 4.83 -6.92
C ASN A 147 -17.53 3.79 -7.58
N ALA A 148 -17.76 3.87 -8.90
CA ALA A 148 -18.48 2.83 -9.63
C ALA A 148 -17.76 1.48 -9.57
N PHE A 149 -16.45 1.47 -9.78
CA PHE A 149 -15.60 0.28 -9.60
C PHE A 149 -15.66 -0.24 -8.16
N LEU A 150 -15.46 0.62 -7.15
CA LEU A 150 -15.45 0.22 -5.75
C LEU A 150 -16.79 -0.40 -5.33
N GLY A 151 -17.92 0.15 -5.80
CA GLY A 151 -19.24 -0.45 -5.57
C GLY A 151 -19.36 -1.88 -6.11
N LYS A 152 -18.89 -2.12 -7.34
CA LYS A 152 -18.87 -3.46 -7.94
C LYS A 152 -17.94 -4.41 -7.20
N ALA A 153 -16.73 -3.95 -6.88
CA ALA A 153 -15.72 -4.75 -6.18
C ALA A 153 -16.18 -5.15 -4.78
N VAL A 154 -16.72 -4.20 -3.99
CA VAL A 154 -17.28 -4.48 -2.66
C VAL A 154 -18.45 -5.46 -2.76
N ALA A 155 -19.37 -5.27 -3.71
CA ALA A 155 -20.50 -6.19 -3.90
C ALA A 155 -20.03 -7.63 -4.23
N ALA A 156 -18.97 -7.78 -5.02
CA ALA A 156 -18.39 -9.07 -5.34
C ALA A 156 -17.66 -9.69 -4.14
N VAL A 157 -16.81 -8.91 -3.46
CA VAL A 157 -16.05 -9.33 -2.27
C VAL A 157 -16.97 -9.73 -1.12
N ARG A 158 -18.06 -8.99 -0.86
CA ARG A 158 -19.01 -9.28 0.21
C ARG A 158 -19.78 -10.60 0.04
N LYS A 159 -19.83 -11.17 -1.16
CA LYS A 159 -20.37 -12.53 -1.37
C LYS A 159 -19.49 -13.57 -0.69
N GLU A 160 -18.20 -13.38 -0.72
CA GLU A 160 -17.17 -14.33 -0.32
C GLU A 160 -16.58 -14.05 1.09
N PHE A 161 -16.42 -12.77 1.47
CA PHE A 161 -15.77 -12.34 2.71
C PHE A 161 -16.74 -11.57 3.62
N LYS A 162 -16.85 -11.98 4.89
CA LYS A 162 -17.81 -11.45 5.87
C LYS A 162 -17.15 -10.57 6.95
N GLY A 163 -15.85 -10.31 6.81
CA GLY A 163 -15.09 -9.46 7.73
C GLY A 163 -15.13 -7.97 7.40
N LYS A 164 -14.26 -7.23 8.06
CA LYS A 164 -14.10 -5.78 7.87
C LYS A 164 -13.39 -5.47 6.56
N LEU A 165 -13.83 -4.42 5.86
CA LEU A 165 -13.27 -3.97 4.59
C LEU A 165 -12.70 -2.56 4.72
N THR A 166 -11.67 -2.33 3.92
CA THR A 166 -11.10 -1.01 3.65
C THR A 166 -10.73 -0.89 2.17
N TYR A 167 -10.27 0.29 1.78
CA TYR A 167 -9.62 0.59 0.52
C TYR A 167 -8.42 1.51 0.82
N HIS A 168 -7.28 1.31 0.20
CA HIS A 168 -6.11 2.19 0.35
C HIS A 168 -6.20 3.30 -0.70
N SER A 169 -6.72 4.45 -0.30
CA SER A 169 -6.95 5.57 -1.23
C SER A 169 -5.75 6.49 -1.30
N LEU A 170 -5.55 7.09 -2.47
CA LEU A 170 -4.74 8.30 -2.54
C LEU A 170 -5.47 9.45 -1.84
N ILE A 171 -4.72 10.34 -1.17
CA ILE A 171 -5.30 11.46 -0.41
C ILE A 171 -6.22 12.38 -1.23
N TRP A 172 -6.11 12.36 -2.53
CA TRP A 172 -6.92 13.17 -3.46
C TRP A 172 -8.10 12.40 -4.09
N GLU A 173 -8.26 11.11 -3.83
CA GLU A 173 -9.43 10.33 -4.21
C GLU A 173 -10.60 10.61 -3.26
N LYS A 174 -11.77 10.96 -3.82
CA LYS A 174 -13.01 11.13 -3.04
C LYS A 174 -13.80 9.83 -3.08
N VAL A 175 -13.55 8.98 -2.09
CA VAL A 175 -14.15 7.65 -1.96
C VAL A 175 -15.48 7.72 -1.22
N ASP A 176 -16.46 6.93 -1.66
CA ASP A 176 -17.67 6.64 -0.90
C ASP A 176 -17.36 5.66 0.23
N TRP A 177 -17.01 6.21 1.39
CA TRP A 177 -16.65 5.43 2.58
C TRP A 177 -17.83 4.69 3.21
N SER A 178 -19.09 4.93 2.77
CA SER A 178 -20.24 4.18 3.28
C SER A 178 -20.11 2.67 3.05
N LEU A 179 -19.38 2.26 2.02
CA LEU A 179 -19.14 0.87 1.63
C LEU A 179 -18.14 0.12 2.54
N PHE A 180 -17.36 0.84 3.34
CA PHE A 180 -16.21 0.30 4.07
C PHE A 180 -16.38 0.41 5.59
N ASP A 181 -15.59 -0.36 6.33
CA ASP A 181 -15.54 -0.33 7.80
C ASP A 181 -14.47 0.63 8.33
N TYR A 182 -13.42 0.86 7.54
CA TYR A 182 -12.34 1.80 7.81
C TYR A 182 -12.13 2.72 6.62
N VAL A 183 -11.70 3.95 6.91
CA VAL A 183 -11.13 4.87 5.93
C VAL A 183 -9.64 4.61 5.84
N GLY A 184 -9.15 4.07 4.73
CA GLY A 184 -7.73 3.85 4.48
C GLY A 184 -7.17 4.91 3.52
N VAL A 185 -6.07 5.55 3.87
CA VAL A 185 -5.47 6.58 3.03
C VAL A 185 -3.95 6.50 3.01
N ASP A 186 -3.38 6.52 1.82
CA ASP A 186 -1.94 6.63 1.61
C ASP A 186 -1.57 8.12 1.62
N HIS A 187 -0.85 8.54 2.67
CA HIS A 187 -0.60 9.95 2.92
C HIS A 187 0.82 10.23 3.39
N TYR A 188 1.67 10.59 2.45
CA TYR A 188 3.07 10.92 2.69
C TYR A 188 3.25 12.38 3.06
N ARG A 189 3.95 12.66 4.17
CA ARG A 189 4.25 14.02 4.62
C ARG A 189 5.45 14.56 3.85
N ALA A 190 5.17 15.22 2.73
CA ALA A 190 6.16 15.86 1.88
C ALA A 190 6.32 17.35 2.25
N THR A 191 7.49 17.93 2.00
CA THR A 191 7.82 19.33 2.37
C THR A 191 6.91 20.37 1.72
N ASP A 192 6.42 20.09 0.52
CA ASP A 192 5.54 20.99 -0.25
C ASP A 192 4.05 20.94 0.20
N ILE A 193 3.72 20.00 1.08
CA ILE A 193 2.37 19.89 1.68
C ILE A 193 2.40 19.85 3.22
N GLU A 194 3.54 20.04 3.84
CA GLU A 194 3.73 19.87 5.29
C GLU A 194 2.73 20.70 6.10
N ASP A 195 2.52 21.97 5.73
CA ASP A 195 1.57 22.87 6.39
C ASP A 195 0.11 22.43 6.24
N LYS A 196 -0.21 21.63 5.24
CA LYS A 196 -1.55 21.16 4.91
C LYS A 196 -1.79 19.70 5.31
N TYR A 197 -0.75 19.00 5.73
CA TYR A 197 -0.76 17.55 5.95
C TYR A 197 -1.94 17.07 6.80
N VAL A 198 -2.09 17.61 8.01
CA VAL A 198 -3.22 17.29 8.90
C VAL A 198 -4.55 17.83 8.35
N GLY A 199 -4.51 19.02 7.73
CA GLY A 199 -5.69 19.62 7.12
C GLY A 199 -6.34 18.77 6.03
N MET A 200 -5.52 18.03 5.27
CA MET A 200 -6.00 17.11 4.21
C MET A 200 -6.69 15.87 4.77
N LEU A 201 -6.40 15.46 6.01
CA LEU A 201 -7.08 14.34 6.67
C LEU A 201 -8.46 14.70 7.22
N LYS A 202 -8.70 15.99 7.55
CA LYS A 202 -9.95 16.42 8.21
C LYS A 202 -11.24 15.95 7.53
N PRO A 203 -11.40 16.04 6.19
CA PRO A 203 -12.63 15.59 5.52
C PRO A 203 -12.88 14.08 5.64
N LEU A 204 -11.85 13.28 5.92
CA LEU A 204 -11.98 11.83 6.05
C LEU A 204 -12.70 11.44 7.35
N PHE A 205 -12.56 12.25 8.39
CA PHE A 205 -13.25 12.04 9.68
C PHE A 205 -14.76 12.29 9.60
N ASP A 206 -15.24 13.04 8.59
CA ASP A 206 -16.67 13.32 8.39
C ASP A 206 -17.48 12.05 8.10
N SER A 207 -16.82 10.98 7.69
CA SER A 207 -17.44 9.66 7.51
C SER A 207 -17.91 9.01 8.83
N GLY A 208 -17.44 9.50 9.98
CA GLY A 208 -17.67 8.90 11.30
C GLY A 208 -16.98 7.54 11.51
N LYS A 209 -16.12 7.12 10.59
CA LYS A 209 -15.39 5.84 10.64
C LYS A 209 -13.95 6.05 11.09
N PRO A 210 -13.29 5.01 11.66
CA PRO A 210 -11.88 5.09 12.01
C PRO A 210 -11.04 5.40 10.78
N VAL A 211 -10.21 6.45 10.85
CA VAL A 211 -9.28 6.84 9.77
C VAL A 211 -7.92 6.19 10.04
N VAL A 212 -7.38 5.53 9.04
CA VAL A 212 -6.10 4.84 9.10
C VAL A 212 -5.21 5.32 7.95
N VAL A 213 -4.02 5.79 8.27
CA VAL A 213 -2.99 6.08 7.27
C VAL A 213 -2.33 4.76 6.89
N THR A 214 -2.70 4.24 5.73
CA THR A 214 -2.30 2.92 5.25
C THR A 214 -0.89 2.89 4.67
N GLU A 215 -0.40 4.05 4.23
CA GLU A 215 1.00 4.23 3.85
C GLU A 215 1.50 5.62 4.21
N PHE A 216 2.63 5.68 4.92
CA PHE A 216 3.49 6.85 5.04
C PHE A 216 4.94 6.39 5.22
N GLY A 217 5.91 7.26 4.97
CA GLY A 217 7.30 6.87 5.16
C GLY A 217 8.30 7.89 4.65
N TYR A 218 9.56 7.57 4.86
CA TYR A 218 10.70 8.39 4.46
C TYR A 218 11.84 7.49 3.97
N GLY A 219 12.60 7.96 2.98
CA GLY A 219 13.84 7.30 2.57
C GLY A 219 14.89 7.34 3.67
N THR A 220 15.89 6.47 3.57
CA THR A 220 17.06 6.43 4.49
C THR A 220 18.08 7.53 4.19
N TYR A 221 17.69 8.60 3.53
CA TYR A 221 18.52 9.75 3.17
C TYR A 221 17.70 11.03 3.16
N GLN A 222 18.34 12.15 3.42
CA GLN A 222 17.69 13.45 3.32
C GLN A 222 17.41 13.77 1.85
N SER A 223 16.13 13.85 1.49
CA SER A 223 15.66 14.33 0.19
C SER A 223 15.13 15.76 0.32
N ASP A 224 14.97 16.47 -0.79
CA ASP A 224 14.25 17.75 -0.81
C ASP A 224 12.74 17.57 -0.54
N GLY A 225 12.32 16.35 -0.32
CA GLY A 225 11.04 15.94 0.27
C GLY A 225 9.78 16.34 -0.50
N LYS A 226 9.91 16.72 -1.80
CA LYS A 226 8.73 17.04 -2.60
C LYS A 226 7.88 15.81 -2.87
N LEU A 227 6.55 15.93 -2.74
CA LEU A 227 5.59 14.83 -2.88
C LEU A 227 5.81 14.01 -4.17
N VAL A 228 6.07 14.66 -5.29
CA VAL A 228 6.35 13.98 -6.57
C VAL A 228 7.58 13.08 -6.49
N LYS A 229 8.62 13.47 -5.74
CA LYS A 229 9.82 12.63 -5.55
C LYS A 229 9.59 11.50 -4.56
N VAL A 230 8.80 11.75 -3.53
CA VAL A 230 8.40 10.71 -2.55
C VAL A 230 7.56 9.64 -3.24
N LEU A 231 6.53 10.04 -3.98
CA LEU A 231 5.65 9.11 -4.71
C LEU A 231 6.34 8.37 -5.87
N LEU A 232 7.30 9.05 -6.52
CA LEU A 232 8.07 8.45 -7.61
C LEU A 232 9.40 7.85 -7.14
N GLY A 233 9.59 7.67 -5.83
CA GLY A 233 10.79 7.20 -5.07
C GLY A 233 11.92 6.47 -5.81
N GLY A 234 11.76 6.28 -7.09
CA GLY A 234 12.67 5.67 -8.02
C GLY A 234 13.28 6.63 -9.05
N GLY A 235 13.25 7.96 -8.86
CA GLY A 235 13.94 8.89 -9.77
C GLY A 235 15.44 8.62 -9.86
N ASP A 236 16.01 8.10 -8.79
CA ASP A 236 17.42 7.77 -8.67
C ASP A 236 17.74 6.31 -9.01
N VAL A 237 16.74 5.45 -9.24
CA VAL A 237 16.92 4.06 -9.61
C VAL A 237 17.18 3.91 -11.12
N ASP A 238 18.16 3.10 -11.50
CA ASP A 238 18.31 2.66 -12.87
C ASP A 238 17.32 1.52 -13.20
N TRP A 239 16.14 1.91 -13.67
CA TRP A 239 15.07 0.98 -13.99
C TRP A 239 15.43 -0.12 -14.99
N LYS A 240 16.44 0.08 -15.83
CA LYS A 240 16.93 -0.97 -16.72
C LYS A 240 17.62 -2.07 -15.93
N SER A 241 18.55 -1.70 -15.06
CA SER A 241 19.23 -2.67 -14.20
C SER A 241 18.24 -3.38 -13.27
N GLN A 242 17.27 -2.65 -12.75
CA GLN A 242 16.20 -3.17 -11.92
C GLN A 242 15.38 -4.22 -12.66
N PHE A 243 14.91 -3.90 -13.87
CA PHE A 243 14.16 -4.84 -14.72
C PHE A 243 14.97 -6.12 -15.00
N PHE A 244 16.22 -5.99 -15.44
CA PHE A 244 17.06 -7.16 -15.73
C PHE A 244 17.33 -8.02 -14.49
N HIS A 245 17.47 -7.39 -13.32
CA HIS A 245 17.65 -8.12 -12.06
C HIS A 245 16.45 -9.03 -11.72
N THR A 246 15.23 -8.65 -12.10
CA THR A 246 14.04 -9.48 -11.82
C THR A 246 13.82 -10.65 -12.77
N LEU A 247 14.61 -10.75 -13.83
CA LEU A 247 14.52 -11.89 -14.77
C LEU A 247 15.20 -13.15 -14.19
N PRO A 248 14.56 -14.34 -14.24
CA PRO A 248 14.99 -15.53 -13.51
C PRO A 248 16.44 -15.99 -13.75
N VAL A 249 16.97 -15.79 -14.96
CA VAL A 249 18.33 -16.18 -15.34
C VAL A 249 19.27 -14.97 -15.30
N VAL A 250 18.87 -13.89 -15.96
CA VAL A 250 19.67 -12.66 -16.11
C VAL A 250 19.89 -11.98 -14.76
N GLY A 251 18.89 -12.02 -13.89
CA GLY A 251 18.96 -11.42 -12.55
C GLY A 251 20.07 -11.95 -11.66
N ARG A 252 20.58 -13.15 -11.94
CA ARG A 252 21.74 -13.70 -11.22
C ARG A 252 23.05 -12.94 -11.53
N PHE A 253 23.11 -12.26 -12.66
CA PHE A 253 24.30 -11.56 -13.16
C PHE A 253 24.17 -10.05 -13.16
N VAL A 254 22.96 -9.52 -13.01
CA VAL A 254 22.68 -8.07 -13.01
C VAL A 254 22.25 -7.66 -11.62
N ARG A 255 22.98 -6.73 -11.01
CA ARG A 255 22.59 -6.10 -9.75
C ARG A 255 21.84 -4.80 -10.03
N PRO A 256 20.81 -4.45 -9.23
CA PRO A 256 20.18 -3.15 -9.28
C PRO A 256 21.23 -2.04 -9.08
N LYS A 257 21.01 -0.90 -9.73
CA LYS A 257 21.90 0.27 -9.64
C LYS A 257 21.08 1.52 -9.33
N VAL A 258 21.65 2.40 -8.57
CA VAL A 258 21.16 3.77 -8.42
C VAL A 258 21.96 4.71 -9.33
N ARG A 259 21.30 5.75 -9.86
CA ARG A 259 21.93 6.80 -10.67
C ARG A 259 22.56 7.87 -9.81
N VAL A 260 21.95 8.12 -8.65
CA VAL A 260 22.42 9.09 -7.67
C VAL A 260 22.51 8.37 -6.32
N ILE A 261 23.67 8.47 -5.69
CA ILE A 261 23.89 7.94 -4.34
C ILE A 261 23.76 9.11 -3.36
N HIS A 262 22.71 9.05 -2.54
CA HIS A 262 22.54 10.00 -1.45
C HIS A 262 23.24 9.49 -0.18
N PRO A 263 23.84 10.37 0.62
CA PRO A 263 24.36 9.97 1.93
C PRO A 263 23.25 9.37 2.79
N ARG A 264 23.47 8.17 3.30
CA ARG A 264 22.52 7.48 4.18
C ARG A 264 22.42 8.20 5.52
N ASP A 265 21.21 8.46 5.99
CA ASP A 265 20.90 9.10 7.27
C ASP A 265 19.68 8.43 7.92
N GLU A 266 19.91 7.27 8.53
CA GLU A 266 18.87 6.51 9.22
C GLU A 266 18.34 7.25 10.45
N ALA A 267 19.20 8.03 11.11
CA ALA A 267 18.78 8.82 12.26
C ALA A 267 17.78 9.92 11.87
N TRP A 268 17.96 10.52 10.70
CA TRP A 268 16.98 11.47 10.14
C TRP A 268 15.66 10.76 9.82
N GLN A 269 15.72 9.60 9.14
CA GLN A 269 14.54 8.80 8.84
C GLN A 269 13.76 8.45 10.12
N ALA A 270 14.46 7.94 11.14
CA ALA A 270 13.85 7.57 12.42
C ALA A 270 13.14 8.78 13.09
N ARG A 271 13.81 9.94 13.14
CA ARG A 271 13.19 11.18 13.67
C ARG A 271 11.93 11.56 12.90
N LYS A 272 11.97 11.50 11.54
CA LYS A 272 10.82 11.87 10.71
C LYS A 272 9.65 10.91 10.85
N VAL A 273 9.91 9.63 11.01
CA VAL A 273 8.88 8.61 11.28
C VAL A 273 8.21 8.89 12.63
N VAL A 274 9.01 9.11 13.71
CA VAL A 274 8.48 9.41 15.05
C VAL A 274 7.66 10.70 15.03
N GLU A 275 8.19 11.79 14.47
CA GLU A 275 7.48 13.07 14.35
C GLU A 275 6.14 12.92 13.63
N THR A 276 6.11 12.13 12.54
CA THR A 276 4.87 11.91 11.79
C THR A 276 3.86 11.08 12.58
N LEU A 277 4.31 10.05 13.31
CA LEU A 277 3.44 9.26 14.18
C LEU A 277 2.81 10.12 15.28
N GLU A 278 3.58 11.03 15.89
CA GLU A 278 3.07 11.97 16.91
C GLU A 278 2.02 12.92 16.32
N ILE A 279 2.27 13.45 15.12
CA ILE A 279 1.33 14.31 14.39
C ILE A 279 0.02 13.57 14.08
N LEU A 280 0.11 12.34 13.59
CA LEU A 280 -1.05 11.53 13.24
C LEU A 280 -1.86 11.12 14.48
N ASP A 281 -1.19 10.78 15.57
CA ASP A 281 -1.83 10.45 16.85
C ASP A 281 -2.58 11.68 17.41
N ALA A 282 -1.93 12.85 17.41
CA ALA A 282 -2.55 14.12 17.82
C ALA A 282 -3.72 14.53 16.91
N ALA A 283 -3.70 14.16 15.64
CA ALA A 283 -4.79 14.39 14.70
C ALA A 283 -5.98 13.44 14.89
N GLY A 284 -5.90 12.43 15.76
CA GLY A 284 -6.96 11.47 16.04
C GLY A 284 -7.04 10.31 15.03
N VAL A 285 -5.97 10.04 14.29
CA VAL A 285 -5.88 8.90 13.37
C VAL A 285 -5.87 7.59 14.17
N ASP A 286 -6.69 6.62 13.76
CA ASP A 286 -6.86 5.35 14.46
C ASP A 286 -5.68 4.41 14.27
N GLY A 287 -5.01 4.49 13.11
CA GLY A 287 -3.84 3.66 12.82
C GLY A 287 -2.92 4.27 11.77
N ALA A 288 -1.66 3.85 11.78
CA ALA A 288 -0.67 4.27 10.79
C ALA A 288 0.33 3.14 10.48
N PHE A 289 0.66 3.00 9.20
CA PHE A 289 1.56 1.97 8.69
C PHE A 289 2.73 2.60 7.93
N VAL A 290 3.94 2.28 8.36
CA VAL A 290 5.17 2.74 7.69
C VAL A 290 5.37 1.93 6.41
N SER A 291 5.48 2.59 5.28
CA SER A 291 5.78 1.97 3.99
C SER A 291 7.28 2.08 3.70
N GLN A 292 8.01 0.99 3.62
CA GLN A 292 7.67 -0.41 3.90
C GLN A 292 8.78 -1.05 4.73
N PHE A 293 8.54 -2.28 5.25
CA PHE A 293 9.51 -2.99 6.09
C PHE A 293 10.84 -3.22 5.37
N GLU A 294 10.79 -3.81 4.18
CA GLU A 294 11.95 -3.98 3.32
C GLU A 294 11.56 -3.98 1.84
N SER A 295 12.53 -3.72 0.97
CA SER A 295 12.40 -3.91 -0.46
C SER A 295 13.58 -4.74 -0.98
N GLN A 296 13.31 -5.95 -1.47
CA GLN A 296 14.36 -6.85 -2.00
C GLN A 296 14.97 -6.36 -3.31
N ILE A 297 14.32 -5.41 -3.97
CA ILE A 297 14.71 -4.95 -5.31
C ILE A 297 15.26 -3.53 -5.33
N ASN A 298 15.10 -2.77 -4.26
CA ASN A 298 15.69 -1.44 -4.15
C ASN A 298 17.12 -1.56 -3.62
N PRO A 299 18.08 -0.93 -4.28
CA PRO A 299 19.47 -0.96 -3.86
C PRO A 299 19.73 -0.18 -2.58
#